data_fed4ba65205e16094b3a6d422f0af191
#
_entry.id   fed4ba65205e16094b3a6d422f0af191
#
_cell.length_a   1.000
_cell.length_b   1.000
_cell.length_c   1.000
_cell.angle_alpha   90.00
_cell.angle_beta   90.00
_cell.angle_gamma   90.00
#
_symmetry.space_group_name_H-M   'P 1'
#
loop_
_entity.id
_entity.type
_entity.pdbx_description
1 polymer ?
#
loop_
_entity_poly.entity_id
_entity_poly.type
_entity_poly.pdbx_seq_one_letter_code
_entity_poly.pdbx_strand_id
1 'polypeptide(L)'
;MYINMKLKEKIKNMPKQYVANELMSCENPIKALVHECDDQDLFIDELVISCLKLKNDVELQKRYKKNKEFIYTNHLERRFYYYRDKLDAPRITICIIHDLKQKMYHRGISICSYLDIVNKEDGRDIAEDRAVKAMKLKTSTEEIIRGDIIQMGYDSIPELNYEYKSDYNVVITEFERKLFTPKPIQE
;
A
#
# COMPACT_ATOMS: atom_id res chain seq x y z
N MET A 1 33.75 4.34 21.99
CA MET A 1 32.41 4.05 22.55
C MET A 1 31.49 5.28 22.69
N TYR A 2 31.97 6.53 22.76
CA TYR A 2 31.17 7.75 22.96
C TYR A 2 30.54 8.34 21.68
N ILE A 3 31.11 8.08 20.51
CA ILE A 3 30.63 8.67 19.24
C ILE A 3 29.30 8.04 18.79
N ASN A 4 29.09 6.77 19.07
CA ASN A 4 27.88 6.03 18.66
C ASN A 4 26.60 6.43 19.37
N MET A 5 26.67 6.83 20.66
CA MET A 5 25.47 7.28 21.39
C MET A 5 24.92 8.61 20.86
N LYS A 6 25.81 9.56 20.52
CA LYS A 6 25.41 10.86 19.94
C LYS A 6 24.79 10.71 18.55
N LEU A 7 25.28 9.77 17.74
CA LEU A 7 24.72 9.49 16.41
C LEU A 7 23.34 8.83 16.52
N LYS A 8 23.17 7.87 17.44
CA LYS A 8 21.88 7.23 17.74
C LYS A 8 20.81 8.25 18.18
N GLU A 9 21.16 9.16 19.07
CA GLU A 9 20.24 10.21 19.53
C GLU A 9 19.91 11.20 18.40
N LYS A 10 20.91 11.53 17.58
CA LYS A 10 20.72 12.45 16.47
C LYS A 10 19.79 11.85 15.39
N ILE A 11 19.97 10.59 15.03
CA ILE A 11 19.12 9.89 14.07
C ILE A 11 17.70 9.69 14.61
N LYS A 12 17.55 9.36 15.91
CA LYS A 12 16.26 9.15 16.57
C LYS A 12 15.39 10.41 16.62
N ASN A 13 16.02 11.59 16.64
CA ASN A 13 15.36 12.89 16.73
C ASN A 13 15.25 13.63 15.39
N MET A 14 15.76 13.06 14.30
CA MET A 14 15.62 13.67 12.97
C MET A 14 14.24 13.37 12.36
N PRO A 15 13.60 14.35 11.69
CA PRO A 15 12.41 14.07 10.87
C PRO A 15 12.75 12.98 9.84
N LYS A 16 11.88 11.97 9.71
CA LYS A 16 12.08 10.81 8.79
C LYS A 16 12.48 11.23 7.38
N GLN A 17 11.97 12.36 6.92
CA GLN A 17 12.24 12.91 5.59
C GLN A 17 13.67 13.44 5.43
N TYR A 18 14.27 13.94 6.50
CA TYR A 18 15.65 14.46 6.51
C TYR A 18 16.67 13.32 6.46
N VAL A 19 16.44 12.27 7.26
CA VAL A 19 17.27 11.04 7.25
C VAL A 19 17.24 10.37 5.87
N ALA A 20 16.06 10.29 5.23
CA ALA A 20 15.93 9.73 3.89
C ALA A 20 16.69 10.55 2.82
N ASN A 21 16.66 11.88 2.91
CA ASN A 21 17.34 12.75 1.96
C ASN A 21 18.87 12.72 2.13
N GLU A 22 19.36 12.67 3.36
CA GLU A 22 20.79 12.60 3.66
C GLU A 22 21.38 11.24 3.28
N LEU A 23 20.65 10.15 3.51
CA LEU A 23 21.03 8.79 3.08
C LEU A 23 21.00 8.62 1.55
N MET A 24 20.11 9.36 0.85
CA MET A 24 20.07 9.35 -0.62
C MET A 24 21.19 10.20 -1.27
N SER A 25 21.69 11.21 -0.59
CA SER A 25 22.76 12.08 -1.11
C SER A 25 24.16 11.46 -0.97
N CYS A 26 24.32 10.43 -0.15
CA CYS A 26 25.59 9.76 0.08
C CYS A 26 25.71 8.51 -0.79
N GLU A 27 26.49 8.55 -1.85
CA GLU A 27 26.74 7.35 -2.69
C GLU A 27 27.42 6.20 -1.92
N ASN A 28 27.99 6.40 -0.72
CA ASN A 28 28.64 5.33 0.05
C ASN A 28 28.78 5.55 1.59
N PRO A 29 27.74 5.96 2.34
CA PRO A 29 27.89 6.11 3.81
C PRO A 29 27.98 4.77 4.54
N ILE A 30 27.38 3.73 3.99
CA ILE A 30 27.33 2.38 4.60
C ILE A 30 28.71 1.72 4.55
N LYS A 31 29.46 1.87 3.45
CA LYS A 31 30.82 1.30 3.34
C LYS A 31 31.84 1.97 4.26
N ALA A 32 31.71 3.26 4.52
CA ALA A 32 32.62 3.99 5.42
C ALA A 32 32.39 3.61 6.90
N LEU A 33 31.13 3.31 7.30
CA LEU A 33 30.78 2.88 8.65
C LEU A 33 31.15 1.42 8.94
N VAL A 34 31.14 0.56 7.92
CA VAL A 34 31.43 -0.88 8.06
C VAL A 34 32.93 -1.13 8.33
N HIS A 35 33.83 -0.21 7.94
CA HIS A 35 35.29 -0.43 8.06
C HIS A 35 35.87 -0.17 9.46
N GLU A 36 35.11 0.38 10.41
CA GLU A 36 35.63 0.78 11.72
C GLU A 36 35.17 -0.04 12.93
N CYS A 37 34.38 -1.09 12.77
CA CYS A 37 33.73 -1.73 13.93
C CYS A 37 33.69 -3.26 13.86
N ASP A 38 34.65 -3.93 14.49
CA ASP A 38 34.73 -5.39 14.58
C ASP A 38 33.70 -6.08 15.52
N ASP A 39 32.95 -5.32 16.34
CA ASP A 39 31.99 -5.87 17.31
C ASP A 39 30.52 -5.39 17.13
N GLN A 40 30.13 -4.90 15.96
CA GLN A 40 28.84 -4.22 15.77
C GLN A 40 27.95 -4.76 14.63
N ASP A 41 28.15 -6.00 14.19
CA ASP A 41 27.42 -6.58 13.06
C ASP A 41 25.89 -6.51 13.23
N LEU A 42 25.38 -6.85 14.39
CA LEU A 42 23.92 -6.81 14.69
C LEU A 42 23.31 -5.40 14.58
N PHE A 43 24.05 -4.37 14.99
CA PHE A 43 23.54 -2.98 14.94
C PHE A 43 23.58 -2.41 13.52
N ILE A 44 24.58 -2.78 12.74
CA ILE A 44 24.72 -2.39 11.33
C ILE A 44 23.59 -3.02 10.54
N ASP A 45 23.29 -4.29 10.77
CA ASP A 45 22.20 -4.99 10.09
C ASP A 45 20.83 -4.36 10.39
N GLU A 46 20.54 -4.04 11.65
CA GLU A 46 19.31 -3.33 12.02
C GLU A 46 19.22 -1.95 11.38
N LEU A 47 20.33 -1.21 11.30
CA LEU A 47 20.38 0.10 10.68
C LEU A 47 20.18 -0.01 9.16
N VAL A 48 20.83 -0.96 8.50
CA VAL A 48 20.66 -1.24 7.07
C VAL A 48 19.22 -1.63 6.75
N ILE A 49 18.63 -2.53 7.54
CA ILE A 49 17.24 -2.93 7.39
C ILE A 49 16.30 -1.72 7.56
N SER A 50 16.54 -0.88 8.54
CA SER A 50 15.75 0.33 8.80
C SER A 50 15.87 1.34 7.65
N CYS A 51 17.07 1.55 7.11
CA CYS A 51 17.31 2.42 5.96
C CYS A 51 16.62 1.90 4.70
N LEU A 52 16.68 0.58 4.44
CA LEU A 52 16.01 -0.05 3.31
C LEU A 52 14.48 0.07 3.43
N LYS A 53 13.91 -0.10 4.63
CA LYS A 53 12.49 0.12 4.89
C LYS A 53 12.09 1.57 4.60
N LEU A 54 12.82 2.55 5.11
CA LEU A 54 12.56 3.96 4.87
C LEU A 54 12.63 4.32 3.37
N LYS A 55 13.62 3.79 2.66
CA LYS A 55 13.75 3.99 1.21
C LYS A 55 12.53 3.43 0.48
N ASN A 56 12.13 2.21 0.81
CA ASN A 56 10.94 1.59 0.23
C ASN A 56 9.68 2.39 0.53
N ASP A 57 9.51 2.89 1.76
CA ASP A 57 8.36 3.72 2.15
C ASP A 57 8.29 5.02 1.32
N VAL A 58 9.43 5.70 1.12
CA VAL A 58 9.50 6.91 0.29
C VAL A 58 9.14 6.63 -1.17
N GLU A 59 9.64 5.53 -1.73
CA GLU A 59 9.30 5.13 -3.10
C GLU A 59 7.83 4.76 -3.26
N LEU A 60 7.25 4.06 -2.27
CA LEU A 60 5.82 3.75 -2.21
C LEU A 60 4.98 5.02 -2.17
N GLN A 61 5.30 5.99 -1.31
CA GLN A 61 4.58 7.25 -1.22
C GLN A 61 4.64 8.05 -2.53
N LYS A 62 5.81 8.10 -3.19
CA LYS A 62 5.95 8.70 -4.52
C LYS A 62 5.06 8.01 -5.56
N ARG A 63 4.99 6.68 -5.51
CA ARG A 63 4.14 5.88 -6.42
C ARG A 63 2.66 6.16 -6.17
N TYR A 64 2.21 6.20 -4.92
CA TYR A 64 0.82 6.51 -4.58
C TYR A 64 0.43 7.91 -5.01
N LYS A 65 1.30 8.90 -4.85
CA LYS A 65 1.06 10.25 -5.36
C LYS A 65 0.90 10.26 -6.89
N LYS A 66 1.79 9.58 -7.63
CA LYS A 66 1.69 9.45 -9.08
C LYS A 66 0.39 8.75 -9.52
N ASN A 67 -0.10 7.77 -8.77
CA ASN A 67 -1.36 7.11 -9.09
C ASN A 67 -2.56 8.05 -8.89
N LYS A 68 -2.58 8.85 -7.82
CA LYS A 68 -3.61 9.87 -7.59
C LYS A 68 -3.63 10.91 -8.73
N GLU A 69 -2.46 11.39 -9.16
CA GLU A 69 -2.31 12.28 -10.31
C GLU A 69 -2.80 11.61 -11.61
N PHE A 70 -2.43 10.35 -11.84
CA PHE A 70 -2.86 9.59 -13.01
C PHE A 70 -4.39 9.46 -13.08
N ILE A 71 -5.04 9.12 -11.97
CA ILE A 71 -6.51 9.00 -11.88
C ILE A 71 -7.15 10.35 -12.20
N TYR A 72 -6.67 11.42 -11.62
CA TYR A 72 -7.19 12.77 -11.85
C TYR A 72 -7.03 13.22 -13.30
N THR A 73 -5.83 13.09 -13.87
CA THR A 73 -5.51 13.52 -15.24
C THR A 73 -6.29 12.74 -16.30
N ASN A 74 -6.60 11.47 -16.05
CA ASN A 74 -7.36 10.65 -16.99
C ASN A 74 -8.88 10.70 -16.75
N HIS A 75 -9.34 11.54 -15.82
CA HIS A 75 -10.76 11.66 -15.46
C HIS A 75 -11.40 10.31 -15.09
N LEU A 76 -10.67 9.48 -14.33
CA LEU A 76 -11.15 8.19 -13.87
C LEU A 76 -11.99 8.37 -12.61
N GLU A 77 -13.10 7.66 -12.53
CA GLU A 77 -13.87 7.58 -11.29
C GLU A 77 -13.33 6.48 -10.41
N ARG A 78 -13.22 6.74 -9.11
CA ARG A 78 -12.83 5.70 -8.13
C ARG A 78 -13.79 5.66 -6.96
N ARG A 79 -14.01 4.44 -6.46
CA ARG A 79 -14.81 4.18 -5.26
C ARG A 79 -14.10 3.16 -4.39
N PHE A 80 -14.35 3.27 -3.08
CA PHE A 80 -13.81 2.35 -2.07
C PHE A 80 -14.93 1.77 -1.24
N TYR A 81 -14.77 0.49 -0.87
CA TYR A 81 -15.56 -0.13 0.17
C TYR A 81 -14.71 -1.09 0.99
N TYR A 82 -15.23 -1.53 2.14
CA TYR A 82 -14.45 -2.22 3.15
C TYR A 82 -15.22 -3.39 3.71
N TYR A 83 -14.50 -4.48 3.99
CA TYR A 83 -14.97 -5.50 4.91
C TYR A 83 -14.30 -5.28 6.26
N ARG A 84 -15.12 -5.25 7.30
CA ARG A 84 -14.72 -4.91 8.66
C ARG A 84 -14.75 -6.14 9.53
N ASP A 85 -13.80 -6.25 10.45
CA ASP A 85 -13.81 -7.29 11.46
C ASP A 85 -14.86 -7.02 12.57
N LYS A 86 -14.90 -7.89 13.57
CA LYS A 86 -15.81 -7.76 14.73
C LYS A 86 -15.56 -6.50 15.58
N LEU A 87 -14.38 -5.87 15.41
CA LEU A 87 -13.99 -4.64 16.09
C LEU A 87 -14.21 -3.40 15.21
N ASP A 88 -14.95 -3.54 14.11
CA ASP A 88 -15.22 -2.50 13.10
C ASP A 88 -13.96 -1.99 12.37
N ALA A 89 -12.84 -2.73 12.43
CA ALA A 89 -11.62 -2.35 11.75
C ALA A 89 -11.63 -2.79 10.27
N PRO A 90 -11.26 -1.93 9.30
CA PRO A 90 -11.33 -2.21 7.87
C PRO A 90 -10.16 -3.13 7.44
N ARG A 91 -10.33 -4.44 7.61
CA ARG A 91 -9.31 -5.46 7.29
C ARG A 91 -9.11 -5.68 5.81
N ILE A 92 -10.18 -5.58 5.01
CA ILE A 92 -10.09 -5.70 3.56
C ILE A 92 -10.59 -4.40 2.97
N THR A 93 -9.80 -3.79 2.12
CA THR A 93 -10.14 -2.58 1.36
C THR A 93 -10.18 -2.91 -0.10
N ILE A 94 -11.26 -2.57 -0.76
CA ILE A 94 -11.43 -2.73 -2.19
C ILE A 94 -11.52 -1.34 -2.84
N CYS A 95 -10.72 -1.15 -3.88
CA CYS A 95 -10.76 0.00 -4.77
C CYS A 95 -11.28 -0.43 -6.13
N ILE A 96 -12.28 0.28 -6.66
CA ILE A 96 -12.74 0.12 -8.03
C ILE A 96 -12.47 1.41 -8.77
N ILE A 97 -11.82 1.30 -9.91
CA ILE A 97 -11.60 2.38 -10.87
C ILE A 97 -12.47 2.13 -12.09
N HIS A 98 -13.30 3.11 -12.44
CA HIS A 98 -14.10 3.12 -13.64
C HIS A 98 -13.43 3.99 -14.69
N ASP A 99 -13.01 3.39 -15.79
CA ASP A 99 -12.59 4.10 -16.98
C ASP A 99 -13.82 4.42 -17.85
N LEU A 100 -14.28 5.65 -17.76
CA LEU A 100 -15.45 6.12 -18.50
C LEU A 100 -15.26 6.06 -20.02
N LYS A 101 -14.02 6.23 -20.51
CA LYS A 101 -13.71 6.21 -21.94
C LYS A 101 -13.78 4.80 -22.52
N GLN A 102 -13.21 3.84 -21.82
CA GLN A 102 -13.19 2.43 -22.23
C GLN A 102 -14.41 1.66 -21.73
N LYS A 103 -15.21 2.24 -20.83
CA LYS A 103 -16.35 1.59 -20.15
C LYS A 103 -15.93 0.31 -19.42
N MET A 104 -14.74 0.33 -18.82
CA MET A 104 -14.12 -0.79 -18.14
C MET A 104 -13.99 -0.50 -16.65
N TYR A 105 -14.01 -1.57 -15.85
CA TYR A 105 -13.76 -1.49 -14.42
C TYR A 105 -12.50 -2.26 -14.07
N HIS A 106 -11.71 -1.69 -13.15
CA HIS A 106 -10.50 -2.29 -12.64
C HIS A 106 -10.59 -2.34 -11.12
N ARG A 107 -10.24 -3.46 -10.53
CA ARG A 107 -10.33 -3.68 -9.09
C ARG A 107 -8.96 -3.88 -8.50
N GLY A 108 -8.73 -3.32 -7.31
CA GLY A 108 -7.58 -3.62 -6.48
C GLY A 108 -8.03 -3.91 -5.06
N ILE A 109 -7.43 -4.91 -4.44
CA ILE A 109 -7.78 -5.39 -3.11
C ILE A 109 -6.56 -5.32 -2.21
N SER A 110 -6.70 -4.68 -1.06
CA SER A 110 -5.73 -4.72 0.03
C SER A 110 -6.27 -5.58 1.16
N ILE A 111 -5.48 -6.53 1.62
CA ILE A 111 -5.81 -7.43 2.73
C ILE A 111 -4.79 -7.14 3.84
N CYS A 112 -5.28 -6.69 5.01
CA CYS A 112 -4.46 -6.47 6.19
C CYS A 112 -4.37 -7.78 6.96
N SER A 113 -3.14 -8.25 7.23
CA SER A 113 -2.93 -9.41 8.09
C SER A 113 -3.55 -9.19 9.48
N TYR A 114 -4.01 -10.26 10.13
CA TYR A 114 -4.53 -10.16 11.49
C TYR A 114 -3.44 -9.80 12.52
N LEU A 115 -2.17 -9.98 12.16
CA LEU A 115 -1.01 -9.60 12.97
C LEU A 115 -0.63 -8.12 12.80
N ASP A 116 -1.12 -7.46 11.73
CA ASP A 116 -0.77 -6.10 11.44
C ASP A 116 -1.75 -5.10 12.09
N ILE A 117 -1.23 -3.92 12.39
CA ILE A 117 -2.06 -2.80 12.83
C ILE A 117 -2.83 -2.28 11.61
N VAL A 118 -4.16 -2.22 11.74
CA VAL A 118 -5.02 -1.75 10.66
C VAL A 118 -4.85 -0.25 10.48
N ASN A 119 -4.44 0.14 9.28
CA ASN A 119 -4.40 1.52 8.83
C ASN A 119 -5.29 1.68 7.58
N LYS A 120 -6.34 2.48 7.70
CA LYS A 120 -7.32 2.69 6.63
C LYS A 120 -6.70 3.39 5.41
N GLU A 121 -5.77 4.32 5.62
CA GLU A 121 -5.10 5.06 4.54
C GLU A 121 -4.17 4.16 3.76
N ASP A 122 -3.35 3.38 4.45
CA ASP A 122 -2.46 2.39 3.82
C ASP A 122 -3.27 1.37 3.02
N GLY A 123 -4.37 0.88 3.59
CA GLY A 123 -5.28 -0.03 2.90
C GLY A 123 -5.84 0.55 1.60
N ARG A 124 -6.20 1.85 1.60
CA ARG A 124 -6.70 2.55 0.41
C ARG A 124 -5.60 2.75 -0.63
N ASP A 125 -4.43 3.21 -0.21
CA ASP A 125 -3.32 3.47 -1.12
C ASP A 125 -2.82 2.19 -1.79
N ILE A 126 -2.76 1.06 -1.06
CA ILE A 126 -2.41 -0.26 -1.61
C ILE A 126 -3.49 -0.75 -2.59
N ALA A 127 -4.77 -0.66 -2.23
CA ALA A 127 -5.85 -1.10 -3.09
C ALA A 127 -5.92 -0.26 -4.38
N GLU A 128 -5.74 1.06 -4.29
CA GLU A 128 -5.67 1.96 -5.45
C GLU A 128 -4.49 1.63 -6.35
N ASP A 129 -3.30 1.42 -5.78
CA ASP A 129 -2.10 1.05 -6.53
C ASP A 129 -2.30 -0.26 -7.31
N ARG A 130 -2.94 -1.24 -6.71
CA ARG A 130 -3.27 -2.51 -7.36
C ARG A 130 -4.27 -2.34 -8.49
N ALA A 131 -5.32 -1.54 -8.32
CA ALA A 131 -6.28 -1.25 -9.38
C ALA A 131 -5.63 -0.51 -10.56
N VAL A 132 -4.78 0.50 -10.29
CA VAL A 132 -4.01 1.22 -11.32
C VAL A 132 -3.01 0.29 -12.01
N LYS A 133 -2.37 -0.63 -11.28
CA LYS A 133 -1.47 -1.64 -11.83
C LYS A 133 -2.19 -2.55 -12.83
N ALA A 134 -3.37 -3.09 -12.46
CA ALA A 134 -4.18 -3.90 -13.35
C ALA A 134 -4.52 -3.15 -14.65
N MET A 135 -4.96 -1.89 -14.53
CA MET A 135 -5.29 -1.04 -15.66
C MET A 135 -4.09 -0.82 -16.59
N LYS A 136 -2.91 -0.49 -16.04
CA LYS A 136 -1.68 -0.22 -16.82
C LYS A 136 -1.13 -1.46 -17.50
N LEU A 137 -1.14 -2.60 -16.80
CA LEU A 137 -0.63 -3.88 -17.32
C LEU A 137 -1.65 -4.60 -18.22
N LYS A 138 -2.93 -4.20 -18.17
CA LYS A 138 -4.05 -4.85 -18.87
C LYS A 138 -4.15 -6.35 -18.56
N THR A 139 -3.87 -6.70 -17.31
CA THR A 139 -3.93 -8.08 -16.83
C THR A 139 -4.21 -8.12 -15.33
N SER A 140 -4.85 -9.20 -14.88
CA SER A 140 -5.04 -9.50 -13.45
C SER A 140 -3.76 -10.12 -12.91
N THR A 141 -3.35 -9.70 -11.71
CA THR A 141 -2.10 -10.15 -11.08
C THR A 141 -2.25 -10.27 -9.57
N GLU A 142 -1.32 -10.96 -8.94
CA GLU A 142 -1.26 -11.20 -7.50
C GLU A 142 -2.47 -12.02 -7.03
N GLU A 143 -2.41 -13.32 -7.27
CA GLU A 143 -3.43 -14.27 -6.83
C GLU A 143 -3.72 -14.15 -5.34
N ILE A 144 -4.99 -14.23 -4.96
CA ILE A 144 -5.40 -14.25 -3.56
C ILE A 144 -5.20 -15.67 -3.03
N ILE A 145 -4.34 -15.80 -2.05
CA ILE A 145 -4.16 -17.06 -1.34
C ILE A 145 -5.39 -17.26 -0.45
N ARG A 146 -6.10 -18.38 -0.64
CA ARG A 146 -7.31 -18.68 0.16
C ARG A 146 -7.08 -18.60 1.67
N GLY A 147 -5.88 -18.92 2.13
CA GLY A 147 -5.47 -18.79 3.54
C GLY A 147 -5.60 -17.35 4.09
N ASP A 148 -5.34 -16.33 3.25
CA ASP A 148 -5.46 -14.93 3.65
C ASP A 148 -6.90 -14.58 4.07
N ILE A 149 -7.87 -15.12 3.36
CA ILE A 149 -9.30 -14.85 3.58
C ILE A 149 -9.85 -15.71 4.72
N ILE A 150 -9.48 -17.00 4.78
CA ILE A 150 -9.91 -17.93 5.83
C ILE A 150 -9.44 -17.43 7.20
N GLN A 151 -8.20 -17.00 7.33
CA GLN A 151 -7.66 -16.46 8.59
C GLN A 151 -8.45 -15.24 9.10
N MET A 152 -9.10 -14.52 8.20
CA MET A 152 -9.92 -13.37 8.54
C MET A 152 -11.39 -13.69 8.78
N GLY A 153 -11.81 -14.94 8.55
CA GLY A 153 -13.21 -15.36 8.70
C GLY A 153 -14.15 -14.79 7.64
N TYR A 154 -13.63 -14.47 6.44
CA TYR A 154 -14.43 -13.89 5.36
C TYR A 154 -14.69 -14.85 4.19
N ASP A 155 -14.30 -16.10 4.31
CA ASP A 155 -14.47 -17.14 3.28
C ASP A 155 -15.92 -17.43 2.89
N SER A 156 -16.87 -17.09 3.77
CA SER A 156 -18.31 -17.26 3.54
C SER A 156 -19.00 -16.08 2.85
N ILE A 157 -18.28 -14.98 2.57
CA ILE A 157 -18.84 -13.80 1.93
C ILE A 157 -18.73 -13.94 0.41
N PRO A 158 -19.87 -14.02 -0.32
CA PRO A 158 -19.87 -14.23 -1.78
C PRO A 158 -19.08 -13.20 -2.57
N GLU A 159 -19.11 -11.93 -2.09
CA GLU A 159 -18.41 -10.82 -2.72
C GLU A 159 -16.88 -10.93 -2.62
N LEU A 160 -16.36 -11.79 -1.74
CA LEU A 160 -14.94 -12.07 -1.60
C LEU A 160 -14.46 -13.26 -2.45
N ASN A 161 -15.31 -13.76 -3.34
CA ASN A 161 -14.94 -14.81 -4.28
C ASN A 161 -14.09 -14.24 -5.44
N TYR A 162 -13.05 -13.46 -5.09
CA TYR A 162 -12.11 -12.86 -6.01
C TYR A 162 -10.86 -13.74 -6.10
N GLU A 163 -10.35 -13.91 -7.32
CA GLU A 163 -9.15 -14.71 -7.57
C GLU A 163 -7.87 -13.89 -7.43
N TYR A 164 -7.94 -12.60 -7.75
CA TYR A 164 -6.75 -11.73 -7.83
C TYR A 164 -6.89 -10.47 -6.98
N LYS A 165 -5.77 -10.03 -6.43
CA LYS A 165 -5.66 -8.72 -5.71
C LYS A 165 -5.63 -7.53 -6.66
N SER A 166 -5.33 -7.78 -7.94
CA SER A 166 -5.26 -6.77 -8.99
C SER A 166 -5.99 -7.29 -10.23
N ASP A 167 -7.19 -6.79 -10.49
CA ASP A 167 -8.08 -7.28 -11.53
C ASP A 167 -8.29 -6.27 -12.66
N TYR A 168 -8.06 -6.73 -13.89
CA TYR A 168 -8.29 -5.97 -15.11
C TYR A 168 -9.65 -6.30 -15.73
N ASN A 169 -10.38 -5.27 -16.11
CA ASN A 169 -11.67 -5.36 -16.82
C ASN A 169 -12.67 -6.33 -16.16
N VAL A 170 -12.93 -6.09 -14.89
CA VAL A 170 -13.79 -6.97 -14.09
C VAL A 170 -15.27 -6.71 -14.33
N VAL A 171 -16.07 -7.76 -14.22
CA VAL A 171 -17.51 -7.64 -14.08
C VAL A 171 -17.81 -7.23 -12.65
N ILE A 172 -18.33 -6.01 -12.48
CA ILE A 172 -18.68 -5.50 -11.15
C ILE A 172 -20.01 -6.07 -10.67
N THR A 173 -20.10 -6.30 -9.36
CA THR A 173 -21.33 -6.74 -8.70
C THR A 173 -22.39 -5.64 -8.73
N GLU A 174 -23.65 -6.00 -8.45
CA GLU A 174 -24.72 -5.01 -8.32
C GLU A 174 -24.47 -3.99 -7.20
N PHE A 175 -23.88 -4.45 -6.09
CA PHE A 175 -23.46 -3.58 -4.99
C PHE A 175 -22.42 -2.57 -5.47
N GLU A 176 -21.37 -3.03 -6.15
CA GLU A 176 -20.29 -2.18 -6.66
C GLU A 176 -20.84 -1.16 -7.68
N ARG A 177 -21.80 -1.55 -8.52
CA ARG A 177 -22.45 -0.66 -9.48
C ARG A 177 -23.19 0.49 -8.78
N LYS A 178 -23.85 0.21 -7.68
CA LYS A 178 -24.55 1.24 -6.87
C LYS A 178 -23.61 2.29 -6.30
N LEU A 179 -22.31 1.98 -6.09
CA LEU A 179 -21.34 2.95 -5.63
C LEU A 179 -21.06 4.07 -6.63
N PHE A 180 -21.28 3.83 -7.92
CA PHE A 180 -21.11 4.81 -9.01
C PHE A 180 -22.41 5.53 -9.38
N THR A 181 -23.54 5.09 -8.85
CA THR A 181 -24.82 5.77 -9.08
C THR A 181 -24.88 7.04 -8.22
N PRO A 182 -25.19 8.20 -8.76
CA PRO A 182 -25.40 9.41 -7.97
C PRO A 182 -26.52 9.16 -6.94
N LYS A 183 -26.29 9.56 -5.69
CA LYS A 183 -27.37 9.56 -4.71
C LYS A 183 -28.44 10.53 -5.17
N PRO A 184 -29.74 10.17 -5.13
CA PRO A 184 -30.80 11.11 -5.40
C PRO A 184 -30.65 12.29 -4.43
N ILE A 185 -30.72 13.49 -4.98
CA ILE A 185 -30.75 14.72 -4.18
C ILE A 185 -32.01 14.63 -3.35
N GLN A 186 -31.89 14.52 -2.04
CA GLN A 186 -33.03 14.70 -1.14
C GLN A 186 -33.34 16.19 -1.14
N GLU A 187 -34.43 16.57 -1.80
CA GLU A 187 -35.03 17.89 -1.69
C GLU A 187 -35.61 18.14 -0.30
#